data_1b54ffdd62a9ebf7a2b381094edcb065
#
_entry.id   1b54ffdd62a9ebf7a2b381094edcb065
#
_cell.length_a   1.000
_cell.length_b   1.000
_cell.length_c   1.000
_cell.angle_alpha   90.00
_cell.angle_beta   90.00
_cell.angle_gamma   90.00
#
_symmetry.space_group_name_H-M   'P 1'
#
loop_
_entity.id
_entity.type
_entity.pdbx_description
1 polymer ?
#
loop_
_entity_poly.entity_id
_entity_poly.type
_entity_poly.pdbx_seq_one_letter_code
_entity_poly.pdbx_strand_id
1 'polypeptide(L)'
;ANVQSLSDMMVGDKVDLNIDRPEPQNVRKRLCIQGLNCKDKDGVKTLDDVDLTINTGEILGIAGISGSGQKELLEAIAGLQEVESGTIQLLDDEGNAKELSKMDSIAINEAGISLAFVPEDRIGMGLVGDMDMTDNMMIRSYRNGKGPFLDRKGPRELAQKIKDKLEVMTPSISAPVRRMSGGNVQKVLVGREIAQNPKVLLVAFPTRGVDVNTSHVIYELLNEQKKNGVAVVCVIEDLDVVLELCDRIAVLCGGCISGIVDGRSATKEGIGLLMTKHEKGGVQNA
;
A
#
# COMPACT_ATOMS: atom_id res chain seq x y z
N ALA A 1 -21.23 -16.34 -23.07
CA ALA A 1 -19.86 -15.94 -22.78
C ALA A 1 -19.72 -15.85 -21.26
N ASN A 2 -18.69 -16.45 -20.69
CA ASN A 2 -18.36 -16.26 -19.28
C ASN A 2 -17.39 -15.06 -19.13
N VAL A 3 -17.19 -14.62 -17.90
CA VAL A 3 -16.32 -13.45 -17.61
C VAL A 3 -14.92 -13.65 -18.19
N GLN A 4 -14.37 -14.87 -18.08
CA GLN A 4 -13.06 -15.23 -18.60
C GLN A 4 -12.97 -15.05 -20.12
N SER A 5 -13.95 -15.56 -20.88
CA SER A 5 -13.94 -15.43 -22.35
C SER A 5 -14.12 -14.01 -22.86
N LEU A 6 -14.77 -13.14 -22.07
CA LEU A 6 -14.87 -11.70 -22.36
C LEU A 6 -13.53 -11.00 -22.09
N SER A 7 -12.87 -11.31 -20.98
CA SER A 7 -11.55 -10.78 -20.66
C SER A 7 -10.51 -11.16 -21.68
N ASP A 8 -10.46 -12.43 -22.10
CA ASP A 8 -9.55 -12.94 -23.14
C ASP A 8 -9.78 -12.22 -24.48
N MET A 9 -11.04 -11.94 -24.85
CA MET A 9 -11.37 -11.21 -26.08
C MET A 9 -10.99 -9.72 -26.02
N MET A 10 -11.05 -9.10 -24.83
CA MET A 10 -10.72 -7.68 -24.65
C MET A 10 -9.21 -7.42 -24.62
N VAL A 11 -8.43 -8.37 -24.13
CA VAL A 11 -6.98 -8.23 -23.92
C VAL A 11 -6.18 -8.85 -25.07
N GLY A 12 -6.78 -9.79 -25.83
CA GLY A 12 -6.13 -10.48 -26.95
C GLY A 12 -5.27 -11.66 -26.54
N ASP A 13 -5.05 -11.90 -25.26
CA ASP A 13 -4.32 -13.02 -24.68
C ASP A 13 -5.14 -13.67 -23.56
N LYS A 14 -4.81 -14.93 -23.23
CA LYS A 14 -5.40 -15.60 -22.05
C LYS A 14 -4.93 -14.91 -20.79
N VAL A 15 -5.84 -14.23 -20.10
CA VAL A 15 -5.58 -13.60 -18.80
C VAL A 15 -5.93 -14.62 -17.72
N ASP A 16 -4.97 -15.00 -16.91
CA ASP A 16 -5.27 -15.71 -15.66
C ASP A 16 -5.80 -14.69 -14.64
N LEU A 17 -7.06 -14.82 -14.29
CA LEU A 17 -7.72 -13.93 -13.32
C LEU A 17 -7.44 -14.34 -11.86
N ASN A 18 -6.80 -15.49 -11.63
CA ASN A 18 -6.45 -15.93 -10.29
C ASN A 18 -5.27 -15.14 -9.76
N ILE A 19 -5.41 -14.64 -8.54
CA ILE A 19 -4.31 -13.98 -7.82
C ILE A 19 -3.54 -15.06 -7.05
N ASP A 20 -2.23 -15.21 -7.36
CA ASP A 20 -1.37 -16.08 -6.54
C ASP A 20 -1.26 -15.47 -5.12
N ARG A 21 -1.54 -16.29 -4.09
CA ARG A 21 -1.37 -15.92 -2.69
C ARG A 21 -0.47 -16.93 -2.00
N PRO A 22 0.84 -16.72 -2.03
CA PRO A 22 1.80 -17.59 -1.33
C PRO A 22 1.53 -17.61 0.18
N GLU A 23 1.88 -18.71 0.83
CA GLU A 23 1.79 -18.80 2.29
C GLU A 23 2.71 -17.77 2.97
N PRO A 24 2.25 -17.10 4.05
CA PRO A 24 3.08 -16.23 4.85
C PRO A 24 4.28 -17.00 5.43
N GLN A 25 5.47 -16.38 5.41
CA GLN A 25 6.69 -17.01 5.93
C GLN A 25 7.37 -16.07 6.93
N ASN A 26 7.95 -16.67 7.99
CA ASN A 26 8.68 -15.92 9.03
C ASN A 26 7.86 -14.76 9.64
N VAL A 27 6.58 -15.03 9.90
CA VAL A 27 5.63 -14.03 10.40
C VAL A 27 6.03 -13.61 11.82
N ARG A 28 6.33 -12.31 11.98
CA ARG A 28 6.66 -11.67 13.26
C ARG A 28 6.00 -10.29 13.31
N LYS A 29 5.67 -9.82 14.50
CA LYS A 29 5.15 -8.45 14.67
C LYS A 29 6.16 -7.44 14.15
N ARG A 30 5.74 -6.54 13.27
CA ARG A 30 6.56 -5.47 12.73
C ARG A 30 6.07 -4.10 13.17
N LEU A 31 4.75 -3.88 13.19
CA LEU A 31 4.16 -2.64 13.66
C LEU A 31 3.02 -2.96 14.63
N CYS A 32 3.02 -2.29 15.79
CA CYS A 32 1.98 -2.40 16.78
C CYS A 32 1.34 -1.02 16.98
N ILE A 33 0.03 -0.96 16.81
CA ILE A 33 -0.80 0.24 16.99
C ILE A 33 -1.69 -0.04 18.19
N GLN A 34 -1.78 0.89 19.15
CA GLN A 34 -2.58 0.75 20.35
C GLN A 34 -3.29 2.05 20.68
N GLY A 35 -4.62 1.97 20.83
CA GLY A 35 -5.48 3.07 21.22
C GLY A 35 -5.39 4.29 20.31
N LEU A 36 -5.19 4.10 19.00
CA LEU A 36 -4.92 5.18 18.06
C LEU A 36 -6.18 6.01 17.80
N ASN A 37 -6.08 7.31 18.06
CA ASN A 37 -7.12 8.29 17.81
C ASN A 37 -6.61 9.40 16.90
N CYS A 38 -7.40 9.75 15.87
CA CYS A 38 -7.10 10.86 14.96
C CYS A 38 -8.36 11.68 14.68
N LYS A 39 -8.15 12.95 14.33
CA LYS A 39 -9.19 13.87 13.86
C LYS A 39 -8.79 14.50 12.55
N ASP A 40 -9.77 14.84 11.73
CA ASP A 40 -9.53 15.65 10.53
C ASP A 40 -9.33 17.13 10.88
N LYS A 41 -9.14 17.97 9.86
CA LYS A 41 -8.92 19.41 9.99
C LYS A 41 -10.14 20.16 10.55
N ASP A 42 -11.31 19.56 10.48
CA ASP A 42 -12.58 20.11 10.98
C ASP A 42 -12.88 19.61 12.41
N GLY A 43 -11.98 18.82 12.99
CA GLY A 43 -12.08 18.27 14.34
C GLY A 43 -12.99 17.04 14.42
N VAL A 44 -13.41 16.49 13.30
CA VAL A 44 -14.21 15.26 13.25
C VAL A 44 -13.30 14.06 13.49
N LYS A 45 -13.70 13.16 14.37
CA LYS A 45 -12.95 11.94 14.68
C LYS A 45 -12.95 11.00 13.47
N THR A 46 -11.78 10.67 12.97
CA THR A 46 -11.59 9.79 11.82
C THR A 46 -11.11 8.40 12.22
N LEU A 47 -10.37 8.29 13.34
CA LEU A 47 -10.00 7.05 13.98
C LEU A 47 -10.35 7.11 15.46
N ASP A 48 -10.94 6.04 15.98
CA ASP A 48 -11.39 5.93 17.37
C ASP A 48 -10.92 4.62 17.99
N ASP A 49 -9.93 4.72 18.90
CA ASP A 49 -9.41 3.62 19.71
C ASP A 49 -8.97 2.40 18.85
N VAL A 50 -8.16 2.65 17.81
CA VAL A 50 -7.73 1.61 16.88
C VAL A 50 -6.57 0.83 17.46
N ASP A 51 -6.77 -0.49 17.61
CA ASP A 51 -5.75 -1.48 17.94
C ASP A 51 -5.47 -2.37 16.74
N LEU A 52 -4.21 -2.43 16.28
CA LEU A 52 -3.84 -3.22 15.10
C LEU A 52 -2.39 -3.70 15.19
N THR A 53 -2.16 -4.96 14.84
CA THR A 53 -0.82 -5.51 14.66
C THR A 53 -0.60 -5.87 13.20
N ILE A 54 0.50 -5.41 12.63
CA ILE A 54 0.95 -5.69 11.26
C ILE A 54 2.22 -6.52 11.35
N ASN A 55 2.27 -7.63 10.59
CA ASN A 55 3.35 -8.59 10.68
C ASN A 55 4.23 -8.61 9.42
N THR A 56 5.45 -9.07 9.56
CA THR A 56 6.35 -9.37 8.42
C THR A 56 5.81 -10.53 7.60
N GLY A 57 6.09 -10.53 6.30
CA GLY A 57 5.79 -11.67 5.43
C GLY A 57 4.30 -11.94 5.22
N GLU A 58 3.42 -10.98 5.55
CA GLU A 58 1.98 -11.04 5.27
C GLU A 58 1.49 -9.80 4.53
N ILE A 59 0.37 -9.94 3.83
CA ILE A 59 -0.41 -8.84 3.29
C ILE A 59 -1.65 -8.68 4.18
N LEU A 60 -1.75 -7.55 4.87
CA LEU A 60 -2.91 -7.16 5.65
C LEU A 60 -3.80 -6.26 4.80
N GLY A 61 -5.00 -6.73 4.46
CA GLY A 61 -6.03 -5.92 3.82
C GLY A 61 -6.75 -5.04 4.83
N ILE A 62 -7.01 -3.79 4.46
CA ILE A 62 -7.88 -2.90 5.23
C ILE A 62 -9.15 -2.69 4.44
N ALA A 63 -10.24 -3.27 4.92
CA ALA A 63 -11.57 -3.18 4.31
C ALA A 63 -12.46 -2.21 5.10
N GLY A 64 -13.46 -1.62 4.44
CA GLY A 64 -14.43 -0.72 5.06
C GLY A 64 -15.21 0.07 4.01
N ILE A 65 -16.34 0.63 4.41
CA ILE A 65 -17.10 1.56 3.57
C ILE A 65 -16.28 2.84 3.40
N SER A 66 -16.39 3.51 2.26
CA SER A 66 -15.71 4.78 2.00
C SER A 66 -15.96 5.77 3.14
N GLY A 67 -14.88 6.38 3.65
CA GLY A 67 -14.93 7.30 4.79
C GLY A 67 -14.91 6.62 6.17
N SER A 68 -14.65 5.30 6.25
CA SER A 68 -14.52 4.60 7.55
C SER A 68 -13.15 4.73 8.22
N GLY A 69 -12.20 5.50 7.64
CA GLY A 69 -10.88 5.76 8.25
C GLY A 69 -9.71 4.98 7.64
N GLN A 70 -9.91 4.23 6.55
CA GLN A 70 -8.87 3.42 5.93
C GLN A 70 -7.67 4.26 5.47
N LYS A 71 -7.94 5.38 4.79
CA LYS A 71 -6.91 6.30 4.31
C LYS A 71 -6.20 6.98 5.48
N GLU A 72 -6.98 7.47 6.43
CA GLU A 72 -6.50 8.16 7.62
C GLU A 72 -5.60 7.26 8.48
N LEU A 73 -5.89 5.94 8.54
CA LEU A 73 -5.03 4.97 9.20
C LEU A 73 -3.66 4.87 8.53
N LEU A 74 -3.61 4.77 7.20
CA LEU A 74 -2.32 4.73 6.48
C LEU A 74 -1.57 6.07 6.60
N GLU A 75 -2.27 7.19 6.55
CA GLU A 75 -1.69 8.52 6.71
C GLU A 75 -1.13 8.74 8.12
N ALA A 76 -1.83 8.25 9.16
CA ALA A 76 -1.34 8.30 10.54
C ALA A 76 -0.05 7.48 10.71
N ILE A 77 0.00 6.25 10.17
CA ILE A 77 1.20 5.41 10.19
C ILE A 77 2.36 6.07 9.44
N ALA A 78 2.08 6.79 8.35
CA ALA A 78 3.08 7.48 7.54
C ALA A 78 3.48 8.86 8.08
N GLY A 79 2.88 9.33 9.19
CA GLY A 79 3.13 10.66 9.77
C GLY A 79 2.60 11.83 8.93
N LEU A 80 1.54 11.59 8.16
CA LEU A 80 0.84 12.59 7.35
C LEU A 80 -0.46 13.06 8.00
N GLN A 81 -0.97 12.30 8.97
CA GLN A 81 -2.13 12.61 9.80
C GLN A 81 -1.66 12.79 11.26
N GLU A 82 -2.12 13.83 11.95
CA GLU A 82 -1.79 14.06 13.35
C GLU A 82 -2.47 13.00 14.25
N VAL A 83 -1.68 12.42 15.15
CA VAL A 83 -2.14 11.47 16.17
C VAL A 83 -2.53 12.23 17.43
N GLU A 84 -3.81 12.18 17.80
CA GLU A 84 -4.33 12.83 19.02
C GLU A 84 -3.91 12.06 20.28
N SER A 85 -4.04 10.74 20.23
CA SER A 85 -3.63 9.83 21.31
C SER A 85 -3.38 8.41 20.78
N GLY A 86 -2.77 7.56 21.61
CA GLY A 86 -2.36 6.22 21.25
C GLY A 86 -0.89 6.14 20.86
N THR A 87 -0.45 4.96 20.46
CA THR A 87 0.95 4.70 20.09
C THR A 87 1.05 3.93 18.78
N ILE A 88 2.13 4.21 18.03
CA ILE A 88 2.51 3.47 16.83
C ILE A 88 3.96 3.04 17.01
N GLN A 89 4.20 1.74 17.20
CA GLN A 89 5.52 1.19 17.51
C GLN A 89 6.02 0.31 16.37
N LEU A 90 7.17 0.67 15.81
CA LEU A 90 7.91 -0.15 14.86
C LEU A 90 8.87 -1.07 15.61
N LEU A 91 8.74 -2.37 15.40
CA LEU A 91 9.61 -3.39 16.00
C LEU A 91 10.74 -3.76 15.04
N ASP A 92 11.96 -3.87 15.56
CA ASP A 92 13.08 -4.45 14.84
C ASP A 92 13.07 -6.00 14.89
N ASP A 93 14.09 -6.63 14.33
CA ASP A 93 14.18 -8.09 14.29
C ASP A 93 14.52 -8.71 15.66
N GLU A 94 15.04 -7.92 16.60
CA GLU A 94 15.32 -8.29 17.98
C GLU A 94 14.13 -8.02 18.92
N GLY A 95 13.07 -7.36 18.41
CA GLY A 95 11.87 -7.03 19.18
C GLY A 95 11.95 -5.69 19.92
N ASN A 96 12.99 -4.87 19.69
CA ASN A 96 13.04 -3.53 20.25
C ASN A 96 12.02 -2.63 19.55
N ALA A 97 11.31 -1.82 20.33
CA ALA A 97 10.27 -0.93 19.84
C ALA A 97 10.79 0.50 19.63
N LYS A 98 10.47 1.08 18.46
CA LYS A 98 10.67 2.50 18.17
C LYS A 98 9.31 3.16 18.05
N GLU A 99 9.04 4.15 18.91
CA GLU A 99 7.80 4.93 18.88
C GLU A 99 7.79 5.91 17.69
N LEU A 100 6.71 5.93 16.93
CA LEU A 100 6.58 6.71 15.70
C LEU A 100 5.52 7.81 15.76
N SER A 101 4.54 7.74 16.67
CA SER A 101 3.34 8.62 16.67
C SER A 101 3.63 10.12 16.76
N LYS A 102 4.85 10.49 17.20
CA LYS A 102 5.31 11.89 17.31
C LYS A 102 6.40 12.24 16.28
N MET A 103 6.72 11.34 15.38
CA MET A 103 7.73 11.55 14.35
C MET A 103 7.10 12.18 13.11
N ASP A 104 7.86 13.00 12.41
CA ASP A 104 7.44 13.51 11.11
C ASP A 104 7.54 12.43 10.01
N SER A 105 6.91 12.68 8.88
CA SER A 105 6.85 11.73 7.76
C SER A 105 8.22 11.41 7.17
N ILE A 106 9.20 12.30 7.29
CA ILE A 106 10.57 12.08 6.79
C ILE A 106 11.27 11.07 7.70
N ALA A 107 11.23 11.27 9.01
CA ALA A 107 11.84 10.38 9.98
C ALA A 107 11.17 8.99 10.01
N ILE A 108 9.86 8.92 9.74
CA ILE A 108 9.11 7.67 9.58
C ILE A 108 9.55 6.94 8.31
N ASN A 109 9.71 7.64 7.19
CA ASN A 109 10.23 7.05 5.96
C ASN A 109 11.67 6.54 6.13
N GLU A 110 12.55 7.30 6.80
CA GLU A 110 13.91 6.87 7.14
C GLU A 110 13.94 5.67 8.09
N ALA A 111 12.93 5.48 8.92
CA ALA A 111 12.77 4.29 9.76
C ALA A 111 12.38 3.03 8.95
N GLY A 112 11.97 3.20 7.70
CA GLY A 112 11.66 2.12 6.77
C GLY A 112 10.18 1.91 6.50
N ILE A 113 9.32 2.91 6.75
CA ILE A 113 7.90 2.88 6.37
C ILE A 113 7.73 3.67 5.08
N SER A 114 7.24 3.02 4.04
CA SER A 114 6.96 3.65 2.74
C SER A 114 5.46 3.65 2.46
N LEU A 115 4.93 4.78 2.01
CA LEU A 115 3.55 4.92 1.61
C LEU A 115 3.45 5.08 0.09
N ALA A 116 2.96 4.04 -0.59
CA ALA A 116 2.59 4.05 -1.99
C ALA A 116 1.10 4.42 -2.12
N PHE A 117 0.80 5.69 -1.96
CA PHE A 117 -0.54 6.21 -2.21
C PHE A 117 -0.74 6.45 -3.70
N VAL A 118 -1.76 5.82 -4.28
CA VAL A 118 -2.15 6.04 -5.68
C VAL A 118 -3.37 6.96 -5.71
N PRO A 119 -3.16 8.27 -5.90
CA PRO A 119 -4.25 9.23 -5.96
C PRO A 119 -5.05 9.09 -7.27
N GLU A 120 -6.25 9.64 -7.33
CA GLU A 120 -7.02 9.74 -8.56
C GLU A 120 -6.26 10.57 -9.60
N ASP A 121 -5.70 11.70 -9.19
CA ASP A 121 -4.74 12.47 -9.99
C ASP A 121 -3.30 11.96 -9.76
N ARG A 122 -2.93 10.92 -10.52
CA ARG A 122 -1.61 10.27 -10.42
C ARG A 122 -0.46 11.19 -10.79
N ILE A 123 -0.71 12.12 -11.72
CA ILE A 123 0.31 13.02 -12.26
C ILE A 123 0.45 14.28 -11.42
N GLY A 124 -0.64 14.77 -10.81
CA GLY A 124 -0.58 15.97 -9.95
C GLY A 124 -0.10 15.68 -8.54
N MET A 125 -0.40 14.48 -8.01
CA MET A 125 -0.14 14.14 -6.60
C MET A 125 0.86 12.99 -6.41
N GLY A 126 0.97 12.07 -7.38
CA GLY A 126 1.82 10.88 -7.27
C GLY A 126 3.19 11.05 -7.92
N LEU A 127 3.23 11.49 -9.17
CA LEU A 127 4.42 11.77 -9.96
C LEU A 127 4.39 13.21 -10.47
N VAL A 128 5.55 13.75 -10.77
CA VAL A 128 5.64 15.07 -11.45
C VAL A 128 5.58 14.84 -12.97
N GLY A 129 4.47 15.21 -13.59
CA GLY A 129 4.14 14.87 -14.98
C GLY A 129 5.17 15.36 -16.01
N ASP A 130 5.74 16.53 -15.81
CA ASP A 130 6.74 17.13 -16.71
C ASP A 130 8.15 16.55 -16.55
N MET A 131 8.42 15.86 -15.45
CA MET A 131 9.66 15.17 -15.20
C MET A 131 9.67 13.79 -15.90
N ASP A 132 10.86 13.33 -16.25
CA ASP A 132 11.08 11.98 -16.74
C ASP A 132 11.09 10.94 -15.61
N MET A 133 11.23 9.65 -15.95
CA MET A 133 11.28 8.59 -14.93
C MET A 133 12.47 8.76 -14.00
N THR A 134 13.65 9.16 -14.51
CA THR A 134 14.87 9.36 -13.71
C THR A 134 14.66 10.42 -12.64
N ASP A 135 14.09 11.56 -13.03
CA ASP A 135 13.84 12.67 -12.11
C ASP A 135 12.77 12.32 -11.08
N ASN A 136 11.72 11.58 -11.48
CA ASN A 136 10.72 11.06 -10.54
C ASN A 136 11.31 10.05 -9.53
N MET A 137 12.28 9.21 -9.93
CA MET A 137 13.01 8.35 -8.99
C MET A 137 13.88 9.18 -8.04
N MET A 138 14.52 10.24 -8.56
CA MET A 138 15.39 11.11 -7.78
C MET A 138 14.67 11.85 -6.66
N ILE A 139 13.38 12.16 -6.79
CA ILE A 139 12.58 12.80 -5.72
C ILE A 139 12.70 12.06 -4.38
N ARG A 140 12.83 10.74 -4.39
CA ARG A 140 12.98 9.93 -3.17
C ARG A 140 14.43 9.80 -2.69
N SER A 141 15.41 10.07 -3.51
CA SER A 141 16.84 9.81 -3.24
C SER A 141 17.75 11.03 -3.29
N TYR A 142 17.24 12.23 -3.56
CA TYR A 142 18.06 13.43 -3.74
C TYR A 142 18.90 13.79 -2.51
N ARG A 143 18.50 13.37 -1.30
CA ARG A 143 19.23 13.59 -0.04
C ARG A 143 20.38 12.62 0.18
N ASN A 144 20.44 11.52 -0.57
CA ASN A 144 21.44 10.45 -0.37
C ASN A 144 22.80 10.81 -0.98
N GLY A 145 22.90 11.90 -1.75
CA GLY A 145 24.14 12.41 -2.35
C GLY A 145 25.10 12.99 -1.32
N LYS A 146 26.42 12.70 -1.46
CA LYS A 146 27.47 13.18 -0.56
C LYS A 146 28.13 14.50 -1.00
N GLY A 147 27.59 15.21 -1.98
CA GLY A 147 28.21 16.40 -2.57
C GLY A 147 27.23 17.50 -2.92
N PRO A 148 27.68 18.63 -3.43
CA PRO A 148 26.83 19.75 -3.84
C PRO A 148 26.05 19.48 -5.14
N PHE A 149 26.32 18.35 -5.81
CA PHE A 149 25.65 17.96 -7.06
C PHE A 149 24.73 16.77 -6.83
N LEU A 150 23.59 16.75 -7.53
CA LEU A 150 22.66 15.64 -7.52
C LEU A 150 23.26 14.42 -8.24
N ASP A 151 23.27 13.28 -7.57
CA ASP A 151 23.63 12.02 -8.20
C ASP A 151 22.43 11.47 -8.98
N ARG A 152 22.52 11.46 -10.30
CA ARG A 152 21.49 10.94 -11.21
C ARG A 152 21.73 9.49 -11.65
N LYS A 153 22.88 8.89 -11.30
CA LYS A 153 23.25 7.56 -11.76
C LYS A 153 22.34 6.50 -11.16
N GLY A 154 22.22 6.47 -9.83
CA GLY A 154 21.33 5.54 -9.12
C GLY A 154 19.87 5.66 -9.55
N PRO A 155 19.25 6.87 -9.56
CA PRO A 155 17.90 7.08 -10.05
C PRO A 155 17.69 6.62 -11.50
N ARG A 156 18.68 6.80 -12.39
CA ARG A 156 18.60 6.35 -13.78
C ARG A 156 18.62 4.83 -13.90
N GLU A 157 19.51 4.17 -13.16
CA GLU A 157 19.57 2.70 -13.10
C GLU A 157 18.26 2.13 -12.56
N LEU A 158 17.69 2.75 -11.52
CA LEU A 158 16.40 2.39 -10.96
C LEU A 158 15.25 2.57 -11.97
N ALA A 159 15.21 3.70 -12.68
CA ALA A 159 14.22 3.97 -13.71
C ALA A 159 14.27 2.91 -14.82
N GLN A 160 15.48 2.52 -15.26
CA GLN A 160 15.64 1.45 -16.25
C GLN A 160 15.17 0.11 -15.71
N LYS A 161 15.57 -0.25 -14.49
CA LYS A 161 15.12 -1.49 -13.82
C LYS A 161 13.61 -1.58 -13.70
N ILE A 162 12.95 -0.48 -13.30
CA ILE A 162 11.48 -0.42 -13.21
C ILE A 162 10.85 -0.56 -14.58
N LYS A 163 11.39 0.14 -15.60
CA LYS A 163 10.90 0.03 -16.98
C LYS A 163 10.92 -1.42 -17.47
N ASP A 164 12.03 -2.11 -17.27
CA ASP A 164 12.22 -3.46 -17.77
C ASP A 164 11.43 -4.49 -16.95
N LYS A 165 11.47 -4.40 -15.61
CA LYS A 165 10.79 -5.35 -14.72
C LYS A 165 9.27 -5.27 -14.79
N LEU A 166 8.70 -4.05 -14.92
CA LEU A 166 7.26 -3.82 -14.95
C LEU A 166 6.72 -3.63 -16.37
N GLU A 167 7.57 -3.85 -17.37
CA GLU A 167 7.19 -3.68 -18.78
C GLU A 167 6.50 -2.33 -19.04
N VAL A 168 7.13 -1.24 -18.57
CA VAL A 168 6.58 0.11 -18.74
C VAL A 168 6.72 0.54 -20.19
N MET A 169 5.59 0.73 -20.85
CA MET A 169 5.52 1.17 -22.24
C MET A 169 5.82 2.67 -22.33
N THR A 170 7.04 3.00 -22.72
CA THR A 170 7.51 4.37 -22.93
C THR A 170 8.61 4.37 -24.01
N PRO A 171 8.69 5.42 -24.85
CA PRO A 171 9.76 5.52 -25.85
C PRO A 171 11.15 5.56 -25.21
N SER A 172 11.27 6.20 -24.04
CA SER A 172 12.52 6.35 -23.30
C SER A 172 12.22 6.66 -21.84
N ILE A 173 13.13 6.25 -20.92
CA ILE A 173 13.09 6.69 -19.51
C ILE A 173 13.29 8.21 -19.35
N SER A 174 13.77 8.90 -20.37
CA SER A 174 13.92 10.35 -20.43
C SER A 174 12.71 11.08 -21.02
N ALA A 175 11.64 10.34 -21.37
CA ALA A 175 10.38 10.97 -21.80
C ALA A 175 9.57 11.42 -20.57
N PRO A 176 8.91 12.61 -20.62
CA PRO A 176 8.03 13.05 -19.54
C PRO A 176 6.93 12.03 -19.24
N VAL A 177 6.72 11.71 -17.95
CA VAL A 177 5.77 10.66 -17.53
C VAL A 177 4.33 10.96 -17.89
N ARG A 178 3.95 12.23 -18.09
CA ARG A 178 2.61 12.63 -18.58
C ARG A 178 2.24 12.08 -19.96
N ARG A 179 3.25 11.60 -20.75
CA ARG A 179 3.03 11.00 -22.08
C ARG A 179 2.70 9.50 -22.00
N MET A 180 2.74 8.92 -20.81
CA MET A 180 2.42 7.50 -20.60
C MET A 180 0.91 7.31 -20.40
N SER A 181 0.43 6.07 -20.66
CA SER A 181 -0.91 5.68 -20.25
C SER A 181 -1.04 5.64 -18.73
N GLY A 182 -2.27 5.72 -18.21
CA GLY A 182 -2.54 5.69 -16.77
C GLY A 182 -1.95 4.44 -16.08
N GLY A 183 -2.03 3.27 -16.71
CA GLY A 183 -1.43 2.05 -16.19
C GLY A 183 0.10 2.12 -16.11
N ASN A 184 0.76 2.69 -17.13
CA ASN A 184 2.21 2.86 -17.09
C ASN A 184 2.65 3.88 -16.03
N VAL A 185 1.92 4.99 -15.87
CA VAL A 185 2.16 5.95 -14.77
C VAL A 185 2.07 5.25 -13.42
N GLN A 186 1.08 4.37 -13.23
CA GLN A 186 0.89 3.63 -11.99
C GLN A 186 2.00 2.61 -11.73
N LYS A 187 2.45 1.87 -12.75
CA LYS A 187 3.62 0.97 -12.66
C LYS A 187 4.86 1.74 -12.21
N VAL A 188 5.10 2.93 -12.75
CA VAL A 188 6.23 3.79 -12.36
C VAL A 188 6.10 4.24 -10.90
N LEU A 189 4.91 4.69 -10.47
CA LEU A 189 4.65 5.14 -9.11
C LEU A 189 4.86 4.02 -8.08
N VAL A 190 4.18 2.89 -8.26
CA VAL A 190 4.28 1.74 -7.35
C VAL A 190 5.71 1.18 -7.36
N GLY A 191 6.34 1.07 -8.53
CA GLY A 191 7.72 0.62 -8.67
C GLY A 191 8.71 1.50 -7.91
N ARG A 192 8.52 2.83 -7.92
CA ARG A 192 9.34 3.78 -7.16
C ARG A 192 9.25 3.53 -5.65
N GLU A 193 8.04 3.36 -5.12
CA GLU A 193 7.84 3.17 -3.67
C GLU A 193 8.36 1.80 -3.19
N ILE A 194 8.12 0.75 -3.97
CA ILE A 194 8.64 -0.59 -3.65
C ILE A 194 10.17 -0.62 -3.65
N ALA A 195 10.81 0.11 -4.55
CA ALA A 195 12.26 0.15 -4.65
C ALA A 195 12.97 0.80 -3.46
N GLN A 196 12.25 1.42 -2.53
CA GLN A 196 12.80 1.93 -1.27
C GLN A 196 13.25 0.82 -0.30
N ASN A 197 12.96 -0.47 -0.60
CA ASN A 197 13.18 -1.61 0.28
C ASN A 197 12.59 -1.38 1.70
N PRO A 198 11.31 -1.07 1.81
CA PRO A 198 10.71 -0.71 3.09
C PRO A 198 10.63 -1.91 4.02
N LYS A 199 10.62 -1.65 5.34
CA LYS A 199 10.24 -2.65 6.36
C LYS A 199 8.72 -2.83 6.42
N VAL A 200 8.00 -1.72 6.20
CA VAL A 200 6.54 -1.67 6.12
C VAL A 200 6.16 -0.93 4.84
N LEU A 201 5.40 -1.56 3.97
CA LEU A 201 4.87 -0.99 2.74
C LEU A 201 3.37 -0.74 2.91
N LEU A 202 2.99 0.53 2.96
CA LEU A 202 1.60 0.96 3.00
C LEU A 202 1.15 1.25 1.57
N VAL A 203 0.05 0.65 1.13
CA VAL A 203 -0.45 0.79 -0.24
C VAL A 203 -1.92 1.17 -0.22
N ALA A 204 -2.25 2.30 -0.79
CA ALA A 204 -3.63 2.76 -0.91
C ALA A 204 -4.07 2.77 -2.36
N PHE A 205 -5.14 2.04 -2.66
CA PHE A 205 -5.81 1.98 -3.96
C PHE A 205 -4.88 1.62 -5.13
N PRO A 206 -4.04 0.57 -5.01
CA PRO A 206 -2.96 0.31 -5.96
C PRO A 206 -3.41 0.03 -7.39
N THR A 207 -4.64 -0.44 -7.58
CA THR A 207 -5.19 -0.84 -8.89
C THR A 207 -6.36 0.02 -9.36
N ARG A 208 -6.61 1.16 -8.69
CA ARG A 208 -7.72 2.05 -9.08
C ARG A 208 -7.54 2.57 -10.50
N GLY A 209 -8.51 2.28 -11.38
CA GLY A 209 -8.58 2.84 -12.75
C GLY A 209 -7.44 2.41 -13.67
N VAL A 210 -6.95 1.18 -13.53
CA VAL A 210 -6.07 0.51 -14.49
C VAL A 210 -6.73 -0.74 -15.04
N ASP A 211 -6.16 -1.26 -16.12
CA ASP A 211 -6.59 -2.51 -16.74
C ASP A 211 -6.18 -3.73 -15.88
N VAL A 212 -6.80 -4.87 -16.19
CA VAL A 212 -6.63 -6.12 -15.45
C VAL A 212 -5.16 -6.58 -15.45
N ASN A 213 -4.47 -6.51 -16.60
CA ASN A 213 -3.06 -6.95 -16.69
C ASN A 213 -2.16 -6.10 -15.79
N THR A 214 -2.34 -4.79 -15.79
CA THR A 214 -1.61 -3.89 -14.89
C THR A 214 -1.91 -4.21 -13.43
N SER A 215 -3.16 -4.54 -13.09
CA SER A 215 -3.55 -4.94 -11.73
C SER A 215 -2.80 -6.19 -11.27
N HIS A 216 -2.73 -7.23 -12.12
CA HIS A 216 -1.99 -8.46 -11.82
C HIS A 216 -0.49 -8.22 -11.58
N VAL A 217 0.15 -7.41 -12.42
CA VAL A 217 1.56 -7.02 -12.20
C VAL A 217 1.76 -6.37 -10.82
N ILE A 218 0.81 -5.54 -10.39
CA ILE A 218 0.87 -4.89 -9.07
C ILE A 218 0.69 -5.91 -7.94
N TYR A 219 -0.26 -6.86 -8.07
CA TYR A 219 -0.46 -7.93 -7.07
C TYR A 219 0.77 -8.83 -6.95
N GLU A 220 1.42 -9.18 -8.07
CA GLU A 220 2.68 -9.92 -8.07
C GLU A 220 3.78 -9.16 -7.33
N LEU A 221 3.89 -7.83 -7.53
CA LEU A 221 4.85 -7.00 -6.79
C LEU A 221 4.59 -7.00 -5.29
N LEU A 222 3.33 -6.93 -4.86
CA LEU A 222 2.98 -6.97 -3.43
C LEU A 222 3.31 -8.33 -2.84
N ASN A 223 3.02 -9.43 -3.55
CA ASN A 223 3.40 -10.78 -3.17
C ASN A 223 4.92 -10.98 -3.12
N GLU A 224 5.68 -10.37 -4.05
CA GLU A 224 7.14 -10.37 -3.98
C GLU A 224 7.65 -9.67 -2.71
N GLN A 225 7.09 -8.51 -2.35
CA GLN A 225 7.45 -7.83 -1.11
C GLN A 225 7.15 -8.68 0.13
N LYS A 226 5.99 -9.32 0.17
CA LYS A 226 5.62 -10.30 1.21
C LYS A 226 6.65 -11.43 1.31
N LYS A 227 7.01 -12.07 0.17
CA LYS A 227 8.04 -13.14 0.12
C LYS A 227 9.40 -12.66 0.63
N ASN A 228 9.73 -11.38 0.45
CA ASN A 228 10.95 -10.74 0.96
C ASN A 228 10.86 -10.36 2.46
N GLY A 229 9.77 -10.71 3.15
CA GLY A 229 9.58 -10.43 4.58
C GLY A 229 9.12 -9.01 4.90
N VAL A 230 8.72 -8.22 3.90
CA VAL A 230 8.11 -6.90 4.12
C VAL A 230 6.73 -7.07 4.73
N ALA A 231 6.38 -6.21 5.68
CA ALA A 231 5.02 -6.11 6.20
C ALA A 231 4.21 -5.23 5.23
N VAL A 232 3.22 -5.80 4.53
CA VAL A 232 2.43 -5.09 3.53
C VAL A 232 1.04 -4.79 4.08
N VAL A 233 0.62 -3.53 4.01
CA VAL A 233 -0.75 -3.09 4.34
C VAL A 233 -1.39 -2.51 3.11
N CYS A 234 -2.56 -3.02 2.74
CA CYS A 234 -3.23 -2.69 1.50
C CYS A 234 -4.67 -2.21 1.74
N VAL A 235 -5.02 -1.02 1.25
CA VAL A 235 -6.41 -0.58 1.10
C VAL A 235 -6.84 -0.84 -0.34
N ILE A 236 -7.81 -1.72 -0.53
CA ILE A 236 -8.33 -2.12 -1.85
C ILE A 236 -9.86 -2.01 -1.81
N GLU A 237 -10.46 -1.48 -2.87
CA GLU A 237 -11.92 -1.27 -2.95
C GLU A 237 -12.69 -2.54 -3.28
N ASP A 238 -12.09 -3.43 -4.07
CA ASP A 238 -12.71 -4.67 -4.52
C ASP A 238 -12.53 -5.79 -3.47
N LEU A 239 -13.63 -6.24 -2.87
CA LEU A 239 -13.62 -7.29 -1.85
C LEU A 239 -13.18 -8.65 -2.41
N ASP A 240 -13.41 -8.94 -3.68
CA ASP A 240 -12.96 -10.18 -4.30
C ASP A 240 -11.43 -10.22 -4.33
N VAL A 241 -10.81 -9.10 -4.71
CA VAL A 241 -9.35 -8.94 -4.67
C VAL A 241 -8.80 -9.01 -3.24
N VAL A 242 -9.48 -8.37 -2.27
CA VAL A 242 -9.08 -8.44 -0.85
C VAL A 242 -9.07 -9.88 -0.36
N LEU A 243 -10.11 -10.67 -0.68
CA LEU A 243 -10.24 -12.07 -0.30
C LEU A 243 -9.20 -12.98 -0.97
N GLU A 244 -8.80 -12.67 -2.21
CA GLU A 244 -7.83 -13.47 -2.94
C GLU A 244 -6.37 -13.12 -2.60
N LEU A 245 -6.07 -11.84 -2.32
CA LEU A 245 -4.71 -11.33 -2.15
C LEU A 245 -4.25 -11.32 -0.68
N CYS A 246 -5.14 -10.95 0.26
CA CYS A 246 -4.75 -10.64 1.63
C CYS A 246 -4.74 -11.87 2.53
N ASP A 247 -3.73 -12.00 3.39
CA ASP A 247 -3.64 -13.08 4.37
C ASP A 247 -4.54 -12.85 5.57
N ARG A 248 -4.62 -11.58 6.02
CA ARG A 248 -5.54 -11.11 7.06
C ARG A 248 -6.25 -9.87 6.57
N ILE A 249 -7.46 -9.68 7.07
CA ILE A 249 -8.29 -8.53 6.70
C ILE A 249 -8.78 -7.86 7.97
N ALA A 250 -8.38 -6.62 8.20
CA ALA A 250 -8.93 -5.76 9.23
C ALA A 250 -10.07 -4.92 8.63
N VAL A 251 -11.23 -4.95 9.27
CA VAL A 251 -12.42 -4.24 8.80
C VAL A 251 -12.64 -3.02 9.66
N LEU A 252 -12.67 -1.83 9.01
CA LEU A 252 -13.00 -0.57 9.65
C LEU A 252 -14.47 -0.22 9.44
N CYS A 253 -15.10 0.26 10.50
CA CYS A 253 -16.43 0.85 10.48
C CYS A 253 -16.45 2.08 11.39
N GLY A 254 -16.74 3.26 10.83
CA GLY A 254 -16.84 4.51 11.60
C GLY A 254 -15.58 4.86 12.42
N GLY A 255 -14.40 4.61 11.89
CA GLY A 255 -13.12 4.90 12.55
C GLY A 255 -12.62 3.83 13.52
N CYS A 256 -13.37 2.76 13.77
CA CYS A 256 -13.00 1.66 14.66
C CYS A 256 -12.70 0.38 13.89
N ILE A 257 -11.86 -0.51 14.45
CA ILE A 257 -11.73 -1.89 13.96
C ILE A 257 -12.94 -2.69 14.45
N SER A 258 -13.82 -3.08 13.54
CA SER A 258 -15.01 -3.92 13.83
C SER A 258 -14.68 -5.40 13.87
N GLY A 259 -13.55 -5.82 13.29
CA GLY A 259 -13.06 -7.19 13.35
C GLY A 259 -11.81 -7.40 12.51
N ILE A 260 -11.07 -8.46 12.81
CA ILE A 260 -9.92 -8.93 12.02
C ILE A 260 -10.18 -10.39 11.69
N VAL A 261 -10.16 -10.74 10.41
CA VAL A 261 -10.47 -12.09 9.92
C VAL A 261 -9.30 -12.67 9.13
N ASP A 262 -9.19 -13.99 9.10
CA ASP A 262 -8.27 -14.68 8.22
C ASP A 262 -8.77 -14.61 6.78
N GLY A 263 -7.94 -14.12 5.85
CA GLY A 263 -8.34 -13.92 4.45
C GLY A 263 -8.65 -15.21 3.67
N ARG A 264 -8.21 -16.37 4.17
CA ARG A 264 -8.46 -17.67 3.53
C ARG A 264 -9.82 -18.26 3.91
N SER A 265 -10.32 -17.93 5.10
CA SER A 265 -11.61 -18.41 5.62
C SER A 265 -12.71 -17.36 5.56
N ALA A 266 -12.37 -16.09 5.31
CA ALA A 266 -13.32 -14.99 5.24
C ALA A 266 -14.26 -15.13 4.03
N THR A 267 -15.49 -14.63 4.20
CA THR A 267 -16.48 -14.54 3.13
C THR A 267 -16.86 -13.08 2.89
N LYS A 268 -17.33 -12.79 1.67
CA LYS A 268 -17.78 -11.45 1.29
C LYS A 268 -18.90 -10.94 2.20
N GLU A 269 -19.83 -11.84 2.53
CA GLU A 269 -20.95 -11.57 3.45
C GLU A 269 -20.48 -11.29 4.87
N GLY A 270 -19.48 -12.06 5.36
CA GLY A 270 -18.90 -11.87 6.69
C GLY A 270 -18.19 -10.51 6.81
N ILE A 271 -17.39 -10.14 5.82
CA ILE A 271 -16.76 -8.81 5.76
C ILE A 271 -17.82 -7.71 5.67
N GLY A 272 -18.86 -7.88 4.81
CA GLY A 272 -19.95 -6.92 4.67
C GLY A 272 -20.71 -6.68 5.98
N LEU A 273 -20.94 -7.73 6.78
CA LEU A 273 -21.54 -7.60 8.12
C LEU A 273 -20.64 -6.78 9.06
N LEU A 274 -19.33 -7.02 9.06
CA LEU A 274 -18.38 -6.24 9.87
C LEU A 274 -18.32 -4.78 9.44
N MET A 275 -18.45 -4.47 8.15
CA MET A 275 -18.48 -3.10 7.64
C MET A 275 -19.68 -2.27 8.13
N THR A 276 -20.74 -2.93 8.60
CA THR A 276 -21.98 -2.27 9.07
C THR A 276 -22.14 -2.30 10.59
N LYS A 277 -21.30 -3.05 11.31
CA LYS A 277 -21.37 -3.17 12.77
C LYS A 277 -20.59 -2.03 13.45
N HIS A 278 -21.31 -1.11 14.05
CA HIS A 278 -20.81 -0.08 14.97
C HIS A 278 -20.58 -0.62 16.40
N GLU A 279 -20.02 -1.80 16.57
CA GLU A 279 -19.66 -2.29 17.91
C GLU A 279 -18.13 -2.13 18.10
N LYS A 280 -17.70 -1.54 19.21
CA LYS A 280 -16.32 -1.59 19.68
C LYS A 280 -15.98 -3.07 19.94
N GLY A 281 -15.49 -3.73 18.92
CA GLY A 281 -15.25 -5.17 18.93
C GLY A 281 -13.93 -5.48 19.60
N GLY A 282 -13.99 -6.18 20.73
CA GLY A 282 -12.84 -6.93 21.21
C GLY A 282 -12.45 -8.00 20.17
N VAL A 283 -11.14 -8.21 20.03
CA VAL A 283 -10.53 -9.24 19.19
C VAL A 283 -11.20 -10.58 19.44
N GLN A 284 -12.10 -11.01 18.57
CA GLN A 284 -12.54 -12.41 18.53
C GLN A 284 -11.55 -13.15 17.62
N ASN A 285 -10.58 -13.83 18.26
CA ASN A 285 -9.81 -14.90 17.63
C ASN A 285 -10.80 -16.03 17.31
N ALA A 286 -11.17 -16.19 16.06
CA ALA A 286 -11.84 -17.38 15.55
C ALA A 286 -10.85 -18.21 14.74
#